data_645dbc82dd5ba7b1efa9bb4c47d4739c
#
_entry.id   645dbc82dd5ba7b1efa9bb4c47d4739c
#
_cell.length_a   1.000
_cell.length_b   1.000
_cell.length_c   1.000
_cell.angle_alpha   90.00
_cell.angle_beta   90.00
_cell.angle_gamma   90.00
#
_symmetry.space_group_name_H-M   'P 1'
#
loop_
_entity.id
_entity.type
_entity.pdbx_description
1 polymer ?
#
loop_
_entity_poly.entity_id
_entity_poly.type
_entity_poly.pdbx_seq_one_letter_code
_entity_poly.pdbx_strand_id
1 'polypeptide(L)'
;MGQRRTYFSTRDLLMMAALAALGGVVSTYINAIGDLFQSIFGFAGTTQWAAGLHVLWLTLAVGLTRKQGAGTVTGILKGGVELLTGNTHGLLIVLIDLVAGLLVDLGFLPFRNKDSLPAHCLAGGLAAASNVFVFQLFASLPVDTLAYGVMLLVAAVAFLSGVVFAGVLGWILLNALRRAGVVKDRPPVAMGRRVYPIFLVAAVLLTVALTLYLREALRGPATVHVGGAVAAAYDYPQQHGDIAPITAEGTLREVTGRYNGVPVQELLARAQPQTGATLLLVRGSDGYAFFISMDEVHDNSGLLLSPQGEGDDIAYNLVGAKNSKAWVRGVSELVVVGSATLEVSGALDKPVLYDPDDWQFQMDSTRLDLGDGPHKYQGVPLGLVLQAMEPHAGATTVVVHTGGEPVSLPLAEVVSDKDLRLFTIIGESDVTFALARMDGQVLAARVTRVEVR
;
A
#
# COMPACT_ATOMS: atom_id res chain seq x y z
N MET A 1 -23.35 -17.06 -43.69
CA MET A 1 -22.31 -16.43 -42.86
C MET A 1 -22.41 -16.97 -41.42
N GLY A 2 -21.52 -17.94 -41.06
CA GLY A 2 -21.50 -18.51 -39.72
C GLY A 2 -20.99 -17.47 -38.74
N GLN A 3 -21.79 -17.08 -37.73
CA GLN A 3 -21.34 -16.25 -36.63
C GLN A 3 -20.13 -16.96 -35.98
N ARG A 4 -18.96 -16.34 -36.02
CA ARG A 4 -17.79 -16.77 -35.22
C ARG A 4 -18.20 -16.67 -33.75
N ARG A 5 -18.48 -17.80 -33.10
CA ARG A 5 -18.75 -17.86 -31.67
C ARG A 5 -17.48 -17.44 -30.93
N THR A 6 -17.48 -16.22 -30.43
CA THR A 6 -16.41 -15.75 -29.52
C THR A 6 -16.42 -16.62 -28.25
N TYR A 7 -15.25 -16.95 -27.71
CA TYR A 7 -15.16 -17.77 -26.51
C TYR A 7 -15.88 -17.14 -25.32
N PHE A 8 -15.60 -15.86 -25.01
CA PHE A 8 -16.40 -15.06 -24.09
C PHE A 8 -17.49 -14.33 -24.88
N SER A 9 -18.73 -14.52 -24.46
CA SER A 9 -19.85 -13.74 -24.97
C SER A 9 -19.87 -12.35 -24.36
N THR A 10 -20.55 -11.39 -24.96
CA THR A 10 -20.76 -10.04 -24.40
C THR A 10 -21.32 -10.11 -22.97
N ARG A 11 -22.23 -11.03 -22.69
CA ARG A 11 -22.77 -11.25 -21.36
C ARG A 11 -21.71 -11.71 -20.37
N ASP A 12 -20.82 -12.61 -20.76
CA ASP A 12 -19.72 -13.08 -19.90
C ASP A 12 -18.79 -11.92 -19.58
N LEU A 13 -18.43 -11.10 -20.56
CA LEU A 13 -17.59 -9.93 -20.38
C LEU A 13 -18.22 -8.90 -19.45
N LEU A 14 -19.53 -8.61 -19.61
CA LEU A 14 -20.26 -7.71 -18.73
C LEU A 14 -20.33 -8.24 -17.29
N MET A 15 -20.54 -9.55 -17.10
CA MET A 15 -20.53 -10.14 -15.75
C MET A 15 -19.15 -10.04 -15.11
N MET A 16 -18.08 -10.36 -15.84
CA MET A 16 -16.72 -10.25 -15.35
C MET A 16 -16.37 -8.79 -15.01
N ALA A 17 -16.74 -7.84 -15.85
CA ALA A 17 -16.53 -6.41 -15.61
C ALA A 17 -17.30 -5.91 -14.37
N ALA A 18 -18.56 -6.31 -14.20
CA ALA A 18 -19.34 -5.95 -13.02
C ALA A 18 -18.76 -6.52 -11.73
N LEU A 19 -18.34 -7.80 -11.75
CA LEU A 19 -17.68 -8.42 -10.60
C LEU A 19 -16.33 -7.78 -10.30
N ALA A 20 -15.56 -7.42 -11.33
CA ALA A 20 -14.30 -6.72 -11.18
C ALA A 20 -14.47 -5.33 -10.58
N ALA A 21 -15.47 -4.57 -11.04
CA ALA A 21 -15.78 -3.25 -10.51
C ALA A 21 -16.21 -3.31 -9.03
N LEU A 22 -17.18 -4.18 -8.70
CA LEU A 22 -17.60 -4.38 -7.31
C LEU A 22 -16.46 -4.89 -6.44
N GLY A 23 -15.73 -5.89 -6.94
CA GLY A 23 -14.60 -6.50 -6.23
C GLY A 23 -13.48 -5.52 -5.98
N GLY A 24 -13.12 -4.68 -6.95
CA GLY A 24 -12.07 -3.68 -6.81
C GLY A 24 -12.42 -2.62 -5.77
N VAL A 25 -13.61 -2.06 -5.83
CA VAL A 25 -14.09 -1.08 -4.84
C VAL A 25 -14.15 -1.69 -3.44
N VAL A 26 -14.76 -2.87 -3.27
CA VAL A 26 -14.87 -3.54 -1.96
C VAL A 26 -13.50 -3.90 -1.42
N SER A 27 -12.57 -4.37 -2.25
CA SER A 27 -11.21 -4.70 -1.85
C SER A 27 -10.45 -3.49 -1.32
N THR A 28 -10.61 -2.31 -1.94
CA THR A 28 -9.98 -1.08 -1.45
C THR A 28 -10.45 -0.74 -0.03
N TYR A 29 -11.75 -0.88 0.26
CA TYR A 29 -12.27 -0.67 1.63
C TYR A 29 -11.81 -1.75 2.62
N ILE A 30 -11.75 -3.02 2.20
CA ILE A 30 -11.25 -4.11 3.05
C ILE A 30 -9.80 -3.85 3.44
N ASN A 31 -8.96 -3.39 2.50
CA ASN A 31 -7.57 -3.04 2.79
C ASN A 31 -7.49 -1.90 3.81
N ALA A 32 -8.27 -0.83 3.65
CA ALA A 32 -8.28 0.29 4.60
C ALA A 32 -8.73 -0.14 6.02
N ILE A 33 -9.74 -1.01 6.12
CA ILE A 33 -10.18 -1.57 7.40
C ILE A 33 -9.10 -2.49 7.97
N GLY A 34 -8.47 -3.32 7.15
CA GLY A 34 -7.39 -4.22 7.55
C GLY A 34 -6.19 -3.46 8.11
N ASP A 35 -5.77 -2.39 7.45
CA ASP A 35 -4.68 -1.51 7.92
C ASP A 35 -5.02 -0.90 9.29
N LEU A 36 -6.28 -0.50 9.51
CA LEU A 36 -6.76 -0.02 10.81
C LEU A 36 -6.69 -1.11 11.88
N PHE A 37 -7.17 -2.32 11.60
CA PHE A 37 -7.11 -3.43 12.56
C PHE A 37 -5.67 -3.81 12.90
N GLN A 38 -4.78 -3.81 11.91
CA GLN A 38 -3.36 -4.10 12.11
C GLN A 38 -2.68 -3.03 12.98
N SER A 39 -3.04 -1.75 12.81
CA SER A 39 -2.50 -0.66 13.64
C SER A 39 -2.91 -0.77 15.12
N ILE A 40 -4.08 -1.35 15.41
CA ILE A 40 -4.61 -1.50 16.77
C ILE A 40 -4.12 -2.80 17.43
N PHE A 41 -4.13 -3.92 16.69
CA PHE A 41 -3.92 -5.27 17.23
C PHE A 41 -2.59 -5.92 16.80
N GLY A 42 -1.76 -5.23 16.02
CA GLY A 42 -0.49 -5.76 15.53
C GLY A 42 -0.71 -7.06 14.72
N PHE A 43 0.12 -8.08 14.98
CA PHE A 43 0.04 -9.37 14.26
C PHE A 43 -1.36 -10.02 14.34
N ALA A 44 -2.06 -9.91 15.46
CA ALA A 44 -3.42 -10.44 15.61
C ALA A 44 -4.44 -9.73 14.71
N GLY A 45 -4.13 -8.51 14.24
CA GLY A 45 -4.93 -7.74 13.29
C GLY A 45 -4.58 -7.98 11.82
N THR A 46 -3.82 -9.04 11.49
CA THR A 46 -3.41 -9.35 10.11
C THR A 46 -4.57 -9.31 9.12
N THR A 47 -4.34 -8.70 7.95
CA THR A 47 -5.35 -8.63 6.87
C THR A 47 -5.59 -9.98 6.18
N GLN A 48 -4.75 -10.98 6.44
CA GLN A 48 -4.79 -12.27 5.75
C GLN A 48 -6.04 -13.09 6.06
N TRP A 49 -6.67 -12.87 7.22
CA TRP A 49 -7.98 -13.48 7.52
C TRP A 49 -9.09 -13.04 6.53
N ALA A 50 -8.94 -11.88 5.89
CA ALA A 50 -9.86 -11.33 4.90
C ALA A 50 -9.42 -11.60 3.44
N ALA A 51 -8.24 -12.22 3.22
CA ALA A 51 -7.68 -12.44 1.87
C ALA A 51 -8.65 -13.14 0.91
N GLY A 52 -9.47 -14.06 1.42
CA GLY A 52 -10.49 -14.74 0.63
C GLY A 52 -11.61 -13.83 0.11
N LEU A 53 -11.89 -12.70 0.77
CA LEU A 53 -12.88 -11.72 0.29
C LEU A 53 -12.40 -11.00 -0.98
N HIS A 54 -11.10 -10.80 -1.12
CA HIS A 54 -10.51 -10.23 -2.34
C HIS A 54 -10.64 -11.19 -3.54
N VAL A 55 -10.52 -12.50 -3.28
CA VAL A 55 -10.56 -13.56 -4.30
C VAL A 55 -11.99 -14.00 -4.64
N LEU A 56 -12.97 -13.76 -3.77
CA LEU A 56 -14.37 -14.13 -3.92
C LEU A 56 -14.92 -13.81 -5.32
N TRP A 57 -14.64 -12.62 -5.82
CA TRP A 57 -15.13 -12.11 -7.11
C TRP A 57 -14.61 -12.90 -8.30
N LEU A 58 -13.38 -13.39 -8.20
CA LEU A 58 -12.70 -14.18 -9.23
C LEU A 58 -13.29 -15.59 -9.29
N THR A 59 -13.53 -16.24 -8.16
CA THR A 59 -14.18 -17.56 -8.10
C THR A 59 -15.61 -17.49 -8.58
N LEU A 60 -16.36 -16.44 -8.23
CA LEU A 60 -17.71 -16.18 -8.75
C LEU A 60 -17.69 -16.01 -10.27
N ALA A 61 -16.72 -15.29 -10.85
CA ALA A 61 -16.62 -15.10 -12.30
C ALA A 61 -16.46 -16.44 -13.04
N VAL A 62 -15.60 -17.32 -12.54
CA VAL A 62 -15.43 -18.67 -13.11
C VAL A 62 -16.70 -19.50 -12.92
N GLY A 63 -17.32 -19.47 -11.74
CA GLY A 63 -18.56 -20.21 -11.46
C GLY A 63 -19.74 -19.74 -12.33
N LEU A 64 -19.91 -18.44 -12.56
CA LEU A 64 -21.00 -17.87 -13.35
C LEU A 64 -20.79 -18.08 -14.86
N THR A 65 -19.57 -17.93 -15.35
CA THR A 65 -19.25 -18.11 -16.78
C THR A 65 -19.04 -19.58 -17.15
N ARG A 66 -18.60 -20.41 -16.21
CA ARG A 66 -18.16 -21.81 -16.40
C ARG A 66 -17.03 -21.94 -17.42
N LYS A 67 -16.24 -20.87 -17.61
CA LYS A 67 -15.16 -20.78 -18.59
C LYS A 67 -13.81 -20.62 -17.93
N GLN A 68 -12.82 -21.31 -18.44
CA GLN A 68 -11.43 -21.10 -18.04
C GLN A 68 -10.95 -19.74 -18.54
N GLY A 69 -10.04 -19.10 -17.81
CA GLY A 69 -9.57 -17.77 -18.13
C GLY A 69 -10.46 -16.65 -17.59
N ALA A 70 -11.65 -16.97 -17.08
CA ALA A 70 -12.54 -15.96 -16.51
C ALA A 70 -11.96 -15.38 -15.20
N GLY A 71 -11.29 -16.19 -14.39
CA GLY A 71 -10.56 -15.75 -13.19
C GLY A 71 -9.46 -14.75 -13.54
N THR A 72 -8.61 -15.11 -14.50
CA THR A 72 -7.49 -14.26 -14.96
C THR A 72 -7.99 -12.92 -15.53
N VAL A 73 -8.99 -12.95 -16.43
CA VAL A 73 -9.55 -11.70 -17.01
C VAL A 73 -10.18 -10.83 -15.93
N THR A 74 -10.95 -11.44 -15.01
CA THR A 74 -11.57 -10.68 -13.90
C THR A 74 -10.52 -10.12 -12.97
N GLY A 75 -9.42 -10.86 -12.69
CA GLY A 75 -8.31 -10.39 -11.87
C GLY A 75 -7.64 -9.15 -12.46
N ILE A 76 -7.29 -9.18 -13.76
CA ILE A 76 -6.71 -8.00 -14.44
C ILE A 76 -7.64 -6.79 -14.35
N LEU A 77 -8.92 -6.98 -14.64
CA LEU A 77 -9.91 -5.89 -14.59
C LEU A 77 -10.08 -5.36 -13.16
N LYS A 78 -10.15 -6.26 -12.16
CA LYS A 78 -10.29 -5.89 -10.75
C LYS A 78 -9.07 -5.12 -10.25
N GLY A 79 -7.85 -5.59 -10.55
CA GLY A 79 -6.62 -4.89 -10.20
C GLY A 79 -6.54 -3.50 -10.83
N GLY A 80 -7.03 -3.35 -12.08
CA GLY A 80 -7.18 -2.06 -12.73
C GLY A 80 -8.15 -1.13 -11.99
N VAL A 81 -9.29 -1.63 -11.52
CA VAL A 81 -10.24 -0.85 -10.71
C VAL A 81 -9.61 -0.46 -9.37
N GLU A 82 -8.96 -1.37 -8.67
CA GLU A 82 -8.27 -1.06 -7.40
C GLU A 82 -7.19 0.01 -7.57
N LEU A 83 -6.42 -0.07 -8.65
CA LEU A 83 -5.43 0.95 -8.99
C LEU A 83 -6.08 2.34 -9.18
N LEU A 84 -7.20 2.39 -9.86
CA LEU A 84 -7.93 3.65 -10.14
C LEU A 84 -8.68 4.18 -8.90
N THR A 85 -9.08 3.32 -7.96
CA THR A 85 -9.75 3.71 -6.72
C THR A 85 -8.80 4.09 -5.59
N GLY A 86 -7.50 4.22 -5.88
CA GLY A 86 -6.52 4.73 -4.92
C GLY A 86 -5.97 3.69 -3.95
N ASN A 87 -5.91 2.41 -4.36
CA ASN A 87 -5.26 1.38 -3.56
C ASN A 87 -3.80 1.77 -3.24
N THR A 88 -3.41 1.62 -1.97
CA THR A 88 -2.09 2.00 -1.45
C THR A 88 -0.92 1.21 -2.05
N HIS A 89 -1.19 0.07 -2.69
CA HIS A 89 -0.16 -0.80 -3.29
C HIS A 89 0.23 -0.41 -4.72
N GLY A 90 -0.39 0.63 -5.30
CA GLY A 90 -0.07 1.11 -6.64
C GLY A 90 -0.22 0.02 -7.71
N LEU A 91 0.67 0.05 -8.73
CA LEU A 91 0.61 -0.89 -9.87
C LEU A 91 0.84 -2.36 -9.43
N LEU A 92 1.45 -2.60 -8.27
CA LEU A 92 1.66 -3.95 -7.74
C LEU A 92 0.34 -4.72 -7.55
N ILE A 93 -0.77 -4.01 -7.24
CA ILE A 93 -2.08 -4.66 -7.06
C ILE A 93 -2.57 -5.35 -8.33
N VAL A 94 -2.24 -4.80 -9.51
CA VAL A 94 -2.62 -5.42 -10.79
C VAL A 94 -1.91 -6.77 -10.97
N LEU A 95 -0.63 -6.87 -10.57
CA LEU A 95 0.11 -8.13 -10.60
C LEU A 95 -0.48 -9.14 -9.60
N ILE A 96 -0.79 -8.70 -8.39
CA ILE A 96 -1.39 -9.55 -7.34
C ILE A 96 -2.69 -10.16 -7.83
N ASP A 97 -3.59 -9.35 -8.38
CA ASP A 97 -4.88 -9.79 -8.88
C ASP A 97 -4.77 -10.64 -10.16
N LEU A 98 -3.79 -10.37 -11.03
CA LEU A 98 -3.48 -11.20 -12.18
C LEU A 98 -3.05 -12.60 -11.74
N VAL A 99 -2.11 -12.70 -10.79
CA VAL A 99 -1.63 -13.99 -10.26
C VAL A 99 -2.76 -14.73 -9.53
N ALA A 100 -3.54 -14.03 -8.70
CA ALA A 100 -4.68 -14.62 -8.03
C ALA A 100 -5.72 -15.16 -9.03
N GLY A 101 -6.04 -14.39 -10.08
CA GLY A 101 -6.94 -14.83 -11.14
C GLY A 101 -6.45 -16.04 -11.92
N LEU A 102 -5.15 -16.08 -12.22
CA LEU A 102 -4.50 -17.21 -12.85
C LEU A 102 -4.58 -18.48 -11.98
N LEU A 103 -4.33 -18.35 -10.68
CA LEU A 103 -4.41 -19.45 -9.73
C LEU A 103 -5.86 -19.90 -9.46
N VAL A 104 -6.83 -18.99 -9.54
CA VAL A 104 -8.25 -19.40 -9.56
C VAL A 104 -8.52 -20.29 -10.77
N ASP A 105 -8.13 -19.88 -11.97
CA ASP A 105 -8.35 -20.68 -13.19
C ASP A 105 -7.62 -22.04 -13.10
N LEU A 106 -6.39 -22.07 -12.59
CA LEU A 106 -5.62 -23.31 -12.39
C LEU A 106 -6.25 -24.20 -11.31
N GLY A 107 -6.75 -23.65 -10.20
CA GLY A 107 -7.40 -24.38 -9.13
C GLY A 107 -8.70 -25.06 -9.56
N PHE A 108 -9.38 -24.52 -10.58
CA PHE A 108 -10.55 -25.13 -11.18
C PHE A 108 -10.21 -26.23 -12.20
N LEU A 109 -8.97 -26.33 -12.69
CA LEU A 109 -8.59 -27.30 -13.74
C LEU A 109 -8.85 -28.76 -13.39
N PRO A 110 -8.51 -29.26 -12.18
CA PRO A 110 -8.68 -30.67 -11.84
C PRO A 110 -10.16 -31.12 -11.83
N PHE A 111 -11.09 -30.16 -11.76
CA PHE A 111 -12.50 -30.45 -11.56
C PHE A 111 -13.26 -30.40 -12.88
N ARG A 112 -13.90 -31.52 -13.25
CA ARG A 112 -14.84 -31.56 -14.39
C ARG A 112 -16.08 -30.70 -14.10
N ASN A 113 -16.58 -30.77 -12.86
CA ASN A 113 -17.69 -29.96 -12.40
C ASN A 113 -17.17 -28.69 -11.70
N LYS A 114 -17.19 -27.56 -12.41
CA LYS A 114 -16.80 -26.25 -11.89
C LYS A 114 -17.81 -25.68 -10.89
N ASP A 115 -18.95 -26.31 -10.71
CA ASP A 115 -19.97 -25.89 -9.75
C ASP A 115 -19.81 -26.59 -8.39
N SER A 116 -18.80 -27.47 -8.26
CA SER A 116 -18.56 -28.21 -7.02
C SER A 116 -17.90 -27.35 -5.94
N LEU A 117 -18.32 -27.53 -4.70
CA LEU A 117 -17.72 -26.86 -3.55
C LEU A 117 -16.20 -27.08 -3.44
N PRO A 118 -15.66 -28.32 -3.62
CA PRO A 118 -14.22 -28.53 -3.56
C PRO A 118 -13.43 -27.74 -4.59
N ALA A 119 -14.00 -27.53 -5.80
CA ALA A 119 -13.36 -26.73 -6.83
C ALA A 119 -13.22 -25.25 -6.39
N HIS A 120 -14.27 -24.67 -5.82
CA HIS A 120 -14.24 -23.31 -5.29
C HIS A 120 -13.27 -23.17 -4.11
N CYS A 121 -13.27 -24.17 -3.21
CA CYS A 121 -12.37 -24.16 -2.04
C CYS A 121 -10.88 -24.21 -2.46
N LEU A 122 -10.52 -25.12 -3.38
CA LEU A 122 -9.14 -25.21 -3.85
C LEU A 122 -8.71 -23.96 -4.61
N ALA A 123 -9.54 -23.47 -5.53
CA ALA A 123 -9.25 -22.27 -6.30
C ALA A 123 -9.12 -21.04 -5.42
N GLY A 124 -10.06 -20.85 -4.47
CA GLY A 124 -10.05 -19.73 -3.53
C GLY A 124 -8.86 -19.76 -2.58
N GLY A 125 -8.54 -20.95 -2.03
CA GLY A 125 -7.40 -21.13 -1.13
C GLY A 125 -6.06 -20.82 -1.80
N LEU A 126 -5.80 -21.42 -2.98
CA LEU A 126 -4.55 -21.19 -3.72
C LEU A 126 -4.35 -19.71 -4.08
N ALA A 127 -5.41 -19.08 -4.60
CA ALA A 127 -5.35 -17.67 -5.00
C ALA A 127 -5.16 -16.73 -3.80
N ALA A 128 -5.82 -16.97 -2.68
CA ALA A 128 -5.63 -16.14 -1.49
C ALA A 128 -4.21 -16.29 -0.91
N ALA A 129 -3.67 -17.52 -0.86
CA ALA A 129 -2.32 -17.76 -0.38
C ALA A 129 -1.25 -17.08 -1.26
N SER A 130 -1.47 -16.97 -2.58
CA SER A 130 -0.50 -16.38 -3.50
C SER A 130 -0.21 -14.92 -3.21
N ASN A 131 -1.16 -14.18 -2.63
CA ASN A 131 -0.99 -12.78 -2.29
C ASN A 131 0.21 -12.57 -1.36
N VAL A 132 0.39 -13.46 -0.37
CA VAL A 132 1.53 -13.39 0.56
C VAL A 132 2.86 -13.48 -0.19
N PHE A 133 2.98 -14.44 -1.11
CA PHE A 133 4.22 -14.65 -1.86
C PHE A 133 4.51 -13.52 -2.85
N VAL A 134 3.47 -13.01 -3.55
CA VAL A 134 3.65 -11.89 -4.50
C VAL A 134 4.09 -10.62 -3.75
N PHE A 135 3.50 -10.34 -2.59
CA PHE A 135 3.94 -9.22 -1.76
C PHE A 135 5.39 -9.37 -1.33
N GLN A 136 5.80 -10.56 -0.89
CA GLN A 136 7.16 -10.81 -0.43
C GLN A 136 8.19 -10.73 -1.57
N LEU A 137 7.81 -11.02 -2.80
CA LEU A 137 8.71 -10.90 -3.96
C LEU A 137 9.22 -9.46 -4.16
N PHE A 138 8.44 -8.47 -3.73
CA PHE A 138 8.76 -7.04 -3.83
C PHE A 138 9.10 -6.40 -2.48
N ALA A 139 9.04 -7.13 -1.38
CA ALA A 139 9.51 -6.70 -0.08
C ALA A 139 10.99 -7.12 0.11
N SER A 140 11.67 -6.49 1.07
CA SER A 140 12.96 -7.00 1.53
C SER A 140 12.75 -8.37 2.18
N LEU A 141 13.47 -9.38 1.70
CA LEU A 141 13.38 -10.72 2.25
C LEU A 141 14.24 -10.83 3.52
N PRO A 142 13.72 -11.45 4.61
CA PRO A 142 14.53 -11.75 5.78
C PRO A 142 15.60 -12.80 5.43
N VAL A 143 16.70 -12.82 6.19
CA VAL A 143 17.83 -13.73 5.95
C VAL A 143 17.79 -14.99 6.80
N ASP A 144 16.76 -15.19 7.63
CA ASP A 144 16.63 -16.35 8.51
C ASP A 144 15.51 -17.32 8.10
N THR A 145 15.68 -18.59 8.47
CA THR A 145 14.71 -19.66 8.17
C THR A 145 13.42 -19.56 9.00
N LEU A 146 13.48 -18.94 10.20
CA LEU A 146 12.31 -18.76 11.06
C LEU A 146 11.29 -17.82 10.40
N ALA A 147 11.77 -16.74 9.79
CA ALA A 147 10.89 -15.80 9.07
C ALA A 147 10.18 -16.46 7.89
N TYR A 148 10.84 -17.36 7.16
CA TYR A 148 10.17 -18.15 6.11
C TYR A 148 9.10 -19.09 6.70
N GLY A 149 9.32 -19.65 7.89
CA GLY A 149 8.31 -20.45 8.60
C GLY A 149 7.08 -19.61 8.96
N VAL A 150 7.27 -18.40 9.48
CA VAL A 150 6.18 -17.47 9.77
C VAL A 150 5.43 -17.09 8.47
N MET A 151 6.15 -16.80 7.39
CA MET A 151 5.55 -16.48 6.09
C MET A 151 4.67 -17.62 5.57
N LEU A 152 5.10 -18.88 5.72
CA LEU A 152 4.29 -20.05 5.37
C LEU A 152 3.04 -20.17 6.26
N LEU A 153 3.15 -19.85 7.55
CA LEU A 153 2.00 -19.82 8.46
C LEU A 153 0.98 -18.76 8.02
N VAL A 154 1.45 -17.56 7.70
CA VAL A 154 0.61 -16.46 7.18
C VAL A 154 -0.07 -16.87 5.85
N ALA A 155 0.67 -17.53 4.96
CA ALA A 155 0.09 -18.07 3.72
C ALA A 155 -0.95 -19.17 3.99
N ALA A 156 -0.78 -19.99 5.02
CA ALA A 156 -1.78 -20.97 5.43
C ALA A 156 -3.05 -20.29 5.98
N VAL A 157 -2.94 -19.23 6.75
CA VAL A 157 -4.09 -18.42 7.19
C VAL A 157 -4.83 -17.83 5.99
N ALA A 158 -4.10 -17.24 5.03
CA ALA A 158 -4.67 -16.73 3.79
C ALA A 158 -5.36 -17.83 2.98
N PHE A 159 -4.76 -19.03 2.88
CA PHE A 159 -5.36 -20.19 2.23
C PHE A 159 -6.71 -20.56 2.89
N LEU A 160 -6.75 -20.69 4.21
CA LEU A 160 -7.98 -20.99 4.95
C LEU A 160 -9.03 -19.90 4.76
N SER A 161 -8.65 -18.64 4.78
CA SER A 161 -9.54 -17.52 4.43
C SER A 161 -10.09 -17.67 3.01
N GLY A 162 -9.26 -18.02 2.04
CA GLY A 162 -9.67 -18.31 0.67
C GLY A 162 -10.66 -19.45 0.57
N VAL A 163 -10.47 -20.54 1.33
CA VAL A 163 -11.43 -21.66 1.43
C VAL A 163 -12.77 -21.20 1.98
N VAL A 164 -12.78 -20.41 3.05
CA VAL A 164 -14.01 -19.97 3.70
C VAL A 164 -14.76 -18.94 2.84
N PHE A 165 -14.11 -17.86 2.45
CA PHE A 165 -14.80 -16.75 1.79
C PHE A 165 -14.91 -16.96 0.27
N ALA A 166 -13.81 -17.23 -0.43
CA ALA A 166 -13.88 -17.41 -1.88
C ALA A 166 -14.43 -18.80 -2.25
N GLY A 167 -14.18 -19.82 -1.43
CA GLY A 167 -14.68 -21.17 -1.62
C GLY A 167 -16.12 -21.32 -1.17
N VAL A 168 -16.35 -21.43 0.13
CA VAL A 168 -17.67 -21.77 0.70
C VAL A 168 -18.68 -20.64 0.44
N LEU A 169 -18.38 -19.40 0.85
CA LEU A 169 -19.29 -18.27 0.65
C LEU A 169 -19.50 -18.01 -0.86
N GLY A 170 -18.43 -18.05 -1.67
CA GLY A 170 -18.53 -17.92 -3.12
C GLY A 170 -19.45 -18.94 -3.75
N TRP A 171 -19.36 -20.22 -3.34
CA TRP A 171 -20.24 -21.28 -3.80
C TRP A 171 -21.70 -21.07 -3.35
N ILE A 172 -21.94 -20.62 -2.11
CA ILE A 172 -23.28 -20.28 -1.62
C ILE A 172 -23.89 -19.15 -2.45
N LEU A 173 -23.13 -18.06 -2.68
CA LEU A 173 -23.57 -16.92 -3.48
C LEU A 173 -23.83 -17.32 -4.95
N LEU A 174 -22.97 -18.15 -5.54
CA LEU A 174 -23.18 -18.69 -6.88
C LEU A 174 -24.51 -19.44 -6.99
N ASN A 175 -24.82 -20.31 -6.02
CA ASN A 175 -26.07 -21.05 -6.02
C ASN A 175 -27.29 -20.15 -5.76
N ALA A 176 -27.16 -19.11 -4.93
CA ALA A 176 -28.21 -18.12 -4.72
C ALA A 176 -28.51 -17.33 -6.01
N LEU A 177 -27.47 -16.86 -6.72
CA LEU A 177 -27.60 -16.16 -8.00
C LEU A 177 -28.24 -17.03 -9.08
N ARG A 178 -27.95 -18.32 -9.09
CA ARG A 178 -28.59 -19.29 -10.00
C ARG A 178 -30.06 -19.48 -9.69
N ARG A 179 -30.41 -19.66 -8.43
CA ARG A 179 -31.82 -19.77 -7.99
C ARG A 179 -32.63 -18.50 -8.30
N ALA A 180 -31.97 -17.34 -8.21
CA ALA A 180 -32.56 -16.07 -8.59
C ALA A 180 -32.69 -15.89 -10.13
N GLY A 181 -32.28 -16.86 -10.94
CA GLY A 181 -32.39 -16.79 -12.40
C GLY A 181 -31.41 -15.85 -13.10
N VAL A 182 -30.42 -15.34 -12.38
CA VAL A 182 -29.37 -14.47 -12.96
C VAL A 182 -28.58 -15.19 -14.04
N VAL A 183 -28.42 -16.51 -13.90
CA VAL A 183 -27.68 -17.35 -14.86
C VAL A 183 -28.60 -18.47 -15.37
N LYS A 184 -28.77 -18.53 -16.69
CA LYS A 184 -29.42 -19.67 -17.34
C LYS A 184 -28.45 -20.85 -17.32
N ASP A 185 -28.94 -22.04 -16.96
CA ASP A 185 -28.17 -23.27 -17.08
C ASP A 185 -27.71 -23.49 -18.53
N ARG A 186 -26.42 -23.34 -18.74
CA ARG A 186 -25.78 -23.65 -20.01
C ARG A 186 -24.76 -24.76 -19.77
N PRO A 187 -24.62 -25.70 -20.71
CA PRO A 187 -23.56 -26.70 -20.60
C PRO A 187 -22.19 -26.00 -20.55
N PRO A 188 -21.22 -26.52 -19.78
CA PRO A 188 -19.88 -25.95 -19.74
C PRO A 188 -19.26 -25.96 -21.13
N VAL A 189 -18.77 -24.80 -21.58
CA VAL A 189 -18.04 -24.70 -22.85
C VAL A 189 -16.57 -24.91 -22.53
N ALA A 190 -16.03 -26.03 -23.00
CA ALA A 190 -14.59 -26.26 -22.92
C ALA A 190 -13.85 -25.31 -23.89
N MET A 191 -12.84 -24.63 -23.40
CA MET A 191 -11.90 -23.91 -24.26
C MET A 191 -11.22 -24.94 -25.19
N GLY A 192 -11.11 -24.65 -26.47
CA GLY A 192 -10.52 -25.54 -27.42
C GLY A 192 -9.14 -26.05 -26.93
N ARG A 193 -8.87 -27.35 -27.10
CA ARG A 193 -7.67 -28.03 -26.59
C ARG A 193 -6.35 -27.33 -26.94
N ARG A 194 -6.33 -26.53 -28.01
CA ARG A 194 -5.16 -25.73 -28.44
C ARG A 194 -5.19 -24.29 -27.92
N VAL A 195 -6.37 -23.71 -27.66
CA VAL A 195 -6.53 -22.29 -27.28
C VAL A 195 -6.19 -22.08 -25.81
N TYR A 196 -6.55 -23.02 -24.94
CA TYR A 196 -6.28 -22.92 -23.52
C TYR A 196 -4.78 -22.86 -23.17
N PRO A 197 -3.91 -23.76 -23.70
CA PRO A 197 -2.48 -23.65 -23.45
C PRO A 197 -1.88 -22.36 -24.00
N ILE A 198 -2.35 -21.85 -25.15
CA ILE A 198 -1.91 -20.54 -25.66
C ILE A 198 -2.30 -19.42 -24.71
N PHE A 199 -3.56 -19.42 -24.22
CA PHE A 199 -4.02 -18.44 -23.22
C PHE A 199 -3.20 -18.52 -21.92
N LEU A 200 -2.96 -19.73 -21.42
CA LEU A 200 -2.16 -19.95 -20.21
C LEU A 200 -0.72 -19.44 -20.40
N VAL A 201 -0.08 -19.77 -21.51
CA VAL A 201 1.27 -19.29 -21.82
C VAL A 201 1.27 -17.75 -21.92
N ALA A 202 0.29 -17.16 -22.59
CA ALA A 202 0.19 -15.70 -22.68
C ALA A 202 0.00 -15.04 -21.29
N ALA A 203 -0.83 -15.62 -20.42
CA ALA A 203 -1.04 -15.13 -19.05
C ALA A 203 0.24 -15.26 -18.21
N VAL A 204 0.97 -16.37 -18.32
CA VAL A 204 2.25 -16.56 -17.63
C VAL A 204 3.30 -15.58 -18.16
N LEU A 205 3.40 -15.42 -19.50
CA LEU A 205 4.32 -14.44 -20.10
C LEU A 205 4.00 -13.01 -19.65
N LEU A 206 2.70 -12.64 -19.58
CA LEU A 206 2.27 -11.35 -19.07
C LEU A 206 2.66 -11.18 -17.60
N THR A 207 2.45 -12.22 -16.78
CA THR A 207 2.86 -12.21 -15.36
C THR A 207 4.37 -11.99 -15.22
N VAL A 208 5.17 -12.74 -15.98
CA VAL A 208 6.64 -12.60 -16.00
C VAL A 208 7.05 -11.22 -16.48
N ALA A 209 6.50 -10.74 -17.59
CA ALA A 209 6.81 -9.44 -18.15
C ALA A 209 6.44 -8.30 -17.16
N LEU A 210 5.27 -8.36 -16.53
CA LEU A 210 4.85 -7.39 -15.54
C LEU A 210 5.72 -7.46 -14.27
N THR A 211 6.11 -8.66 -13.85
CA THR A 211 7.03 -8.84 -12.71
C THR A 211 8.39 -8.22 -12.99
N LEU A 212 8.97 -8.48 -14.17
CA LEU A 212 10.25 -7.90 -14.57
C LEU A 212 10.16 -6.39 -14.72
N TYR A 213 9.09 -5.90 -15.36
CA TYR A 213 8.84 -4.46 -15.48
C TYR A 213 8.71 -3.77 -14.11
N LEU A 214 7.91 -4.35 -13.20
CA LEU A 214 7.75 -3.79 -11.86
C LEU A 214 9.04 -3.86 -11.04
N ARG A 215 9.80 -4.96 -11.18
CA ARG A 215 11.10 -5.08 -10.52
C ARG A 215 12.05 -3.97 -10.95
N GLU A 216 12.08 -3.64 -12.25
CA GLU A 216 12.90 -2.54 -12.77
C GLU A 216 12.32 -1.17 -12.41
N ALA A 217 11.00 -0.96 -12.60
CA ALA A 217 10.33 0.32 -12.34
C ALA A 217 10.30 0.71 -10.84
N LEU A 218 10.28 -0.30 -9.94
CA LEU A 218 10.32 -0.09 -8.49
C LEU A 218 11.74 -0.22 -7.92
N ARG A 219 12.72 -0.42 -8.78
CA ARG A 219 14.12 -0.47 -8.41
C ARG A 219 14.59 0.94 -8.08
N GLY A 220 15.23 1.09 -6.94
CA GLY A 220 15.83 2.35 -6.55
C GLY A 220 17.19 2.56 -7.21
N PRO A 221 17.76 3.75 -7.09
CA PRO A 221 19.10 4.05 -7.54
C PRO A 221 20.14 3.25 -6.75
N ALA A 222 21.29 3.00 -7.37
CA ALA A 222 22.43 2.36 -6.72
C ALA A 222 23.10 3.25 -5.65
N THR A 223 22.69 4.51 -5.56
CA THR A 223 23.21 5.49 -4.60
C THR A 223 22.07 6.13 -3.83
N VAL A 224 22.31 6.40 -2.55
CA VAL A 224 21.37 7.09 -1.66
C VAL A 224 22.01 8.41 -1.26
N HIS A 225 21.35 9.52 -1.58
CA HIS A 225 21.77 10.83 -1.15
C HIS A 225 21.44 11.04 0.33
N VAL A 226 22.43 11.38 1.14
CA VAL A 226 22.27 11.74 2.56
C VAL A 226 22.51 13.23 2.70
N GLY A 227 21.44 13.99 3.01
CA GLY A 227 21.51 15.45 2.98
C GLY A 227 20.50 16.14 3.90
N GLY A 228 20.15 17.38 3.59
CA GLY A 228 19.26 18.24 4.37
C GLY A 228 20.00 19.02 5.45
N ALA A 229 19.45 19.08 6.68
CA ALA A 229 20.04 19.79 7.82
C ALA A 229 21.23 19.03 8.41
N VAL A 230 22.30 18.87 7.61
CA VAL A 230 23.55 18.19 7.95
C VAL A 230 24.75 19.10 7.68
N ALA A 231 25.89 18.82 8.31
CA ALA A 231 27.12 19.56 8.05
C ALA A 231 27.85 19.05 6.79
N ALA A 232 27.70 17.77 6.46
CA ALA A 232 28.37 17.11 5.33
C ALA A 232 27.39 16.18 4.59
N ALA A 233 26.75 16.70 3.56
CA ALA A 233 25.95 15.88 2.64
C ALA A 233 26.86 15.01 1.77
N TYR A 234 26.40 13.78 1.45
CA TYR A 234 27.16 12.83 0.64
C TYR A 234 26.26 11.78 -0.05
N ASP A 235 26.84 11.06 -1.00
CA ASP A 235 26.17 9.98 -1.72
C ASP A 235 26.75 8.61 -1.27
N TYR A 236 25.92 7.82 -0.58
CA TYR A 236 26.27 6.47 -0.19
C TYR A 236 25.98 5.48 -1.35
N PRO A 237 26.81 4.45 -1.64
CA PRO A 237 28.06 4.06 -0.99
C PRO A 237 29.32 4.67 -1.60
N GLN A 238 29.20 5.62 -2.54
CA GLN A 238 30.37 6.25 -3.19
C GLN A 238 31.31 6.89 -2.16
N GLN A 239 30.69 7.48 -1.12
CA GLN A 239 31.36 7.93 0.08
C GLN A 239 30.87 7.09 1.26
N HIS A 240 31.76 6.79 2.18
CA HIS A 240 31.45 6.01 3.40
C HIS A 240 30.95 4.57 3.15
N GLY A 241 31.30 3.97 2.01
CA GLY A 241 31.03 2.54 1.75
C GLY A 241 31.78 1.58 2.67
N ASP A 242 32.62 2.08 3.58
CA ASP A 242 33.34 1.37 4.64
C ASP A 242 32.46 1.05 5.86
N ILE A 243 31.25 1.60 5.95
CA ILE A 243 30.35 1.31 7.06
C ILE A 243 29.94 -0.16 7.00
N ALA A 244 30.26 -0.91 8.07
CA ALA A 244 30.01 -2.34 8.12
C ALA A 244 28.51 -2.64 8.20
N PRO A 245 27.96 -3.53 7.35
CA PRO A 245 26.58 -3.98 7.49
C PRO A 245 26.41 -4.82 8.75
N ILE A 246 25.26 -4.72 9.37
CA ILE A 246 24.84 -5.56 10.51
C ILE A 246 23.59 -6.34 10.17
N THR A 247 23.28 -7.34 10.98
CA THR A 247 22.02 -8.08 10.90
C THR A 247 21.17 -7.75 12.12
N ALA A 248 19.95 -7.28 11.92
CA ALA A 248 19.01 -6.95 12.97
C ALA A 248 17.63 -7.56 12.70
N GLU A 249 16.82 -7.65 13.75
CA GLU A 249 15.42 -8.07 13.62
C GLU A 249 14.55 -6.91 13.17
N GLY A 250 13.58 -7.22 12.34
CA GLY A 250 12.55 -6.28 11.91
C GLY A 250 11.25 -6.99 11.59
N THR A 251 10.13 -6.30 11.79
CA THR A 251 8.80 -6.83 11.47
C THR A 251 8.16 -5.99 10.39
N LEU A 252 7.98 -6.56 9.21
CA LEU A 252 7.22 -5.94 8.13
C LEU A 252 5.84 -6.59 8.06
N ARG A 253 4.81 -5.83 8.38
CA ARG A 253 3.43 -6.33 8.49
C ARG A 253 3.36 -7.51 9.47
N GLU A 254 3.22 -8.74 8.95
CA GLU A 254 3.00 -9.94 9.75
C GLU A 254 4.25 -10.82 9.87
N VAL A 255 5.32 -10.48 9.15
CA VAL A 255 6.54 -11.29 9.10
C VAL A 255 7.66 -10.62 9.87
N THR A 256 8.06 -11.24 10.98
CA THR A 256 9.28 -10.89 11.70
C THR A 256 10.42 -11.72 11.16
N GLY A 257 11.55 -11.09 10.90
CA GLY A 257 12.73 -11.77 10.41
C GLY A 257 13.98 -10.94 10.63
N ARG A 258 15.12 -11.53 10.31
CA ARG A 258 16.41 -10.85 10.38
C ARG A 258 16.76 -10.28 9.01
N TYR A 259 17.21 -9.04 9.02
CA TYR A 259 17.57 -8.27 7.83
C TYR A 259 19.01 -7.83 7.92
N ASN A 260 19.71 -7.85 6.79
CA ASN A 260 21.09 -7.37 6.70
C ASN A 260 21.10 -5.98 6.04
N GLY A 261 21.89 -5.06 6.60
CA GLY A 261 22.00 -3.71 6.05
C GLY A 261 22.92 -2.81 6.85
N VAL A 262 23.09 -1.61 6.37
CA VAL A 262 23.89 -0.58 7.04
C VAL A 262 23.01 0.19 8.02
N PRO A 263 23.45 0.39 9.29
CA PRO A 263 22.66 1.17 10.25
C PRO A 263 22.45 2.61 9.76
N VAL A 264 21.20 3.08 9.76
CA VAL A 264 20.88 4.46 9.39
C VAL A 264 21.53 5.45 10.36
N GLN A 265 21.63 5.07 11.64
CA GLN A 265 22.34 5.86 12.66
C GLN A 265 23.79 6.14 12.26
N GLU A 266 24.53 5.14 11.76
CA GLU A 266 25.92 5.30 11.32
C GLU A 266 26.02 6.18 10.05
N LEU A 267 25.08 6.02 9.12
CA LEU A 267 25.02 6.89 7.93
C LEU A 267 24.83 8.35 8.33
N LEU A 268 23.88 8.62 9.25
CA LEU A 268 23.64 9.99 9.72
C LEU A 268 24.79 10.53 10.56
N ALA A 269 25.46 9.69 11.36
CA ALA A 269 26.65 10.12 12.12
C ALA A 269 27.75 10.66 11.20
N ARG A 270 27.93 10.08 10.00
CA ARG A 270 28.88 10.59 8.98
C ARG A 270 28.43 11.91 8.36
N ALA A 271 27.11 12.11 8.21
CA ALA A 271 26.53 13.36 7.68
C ALA A 271 26.56 14.50 8.69
N GLN A 272 26.71 14.22 9.99
CA GLN A 272 26.73 15.20 11.10
C GLN A 272 25.46 16.07 11.12
N PRO A 273 24.32 15.51 11.58
CA PRO A 273 23.07 16.27 11.71
C PRO A 273 23.25 17.53 12.52
N GLN A 274 22.62 18.63 12.10
CA GLN A 274 22.64 19.89 12.84
C GLN A 274 21.87 19.75 14.16
N THR A 275 22.29 20.52 15.16
CA THR A 275 21.58 20.59 16.44
C THR A 275 20.16 21.10 16.22
N GLY A 276 19.16 20.35 16.71
CA GLY A 276 17.75 20.67 16.53
C GLY A 276 17.08 19.96 15.34
N ALA A 277 17.76 19.04 14.67
CA ALA A 277 17.13 18.14 13.74
C ALA A 277 16.17 17.19 14.48
N THR A 278 14.92 17.12 14.05
CA THR A 278 13.86 16.32 14.70
C THR A 278 13.36 15.17 13.84
N LEU A 279 13.47 15.27 12.51
CA LEU A 279 12.93 14.28 11.59
C LEU A 279 13.97 13.83 10.56
N LEU A 280 13.85 12.59 10.12
CA LEU A 280 14.48 12.02 8.94
C LEU A 280 13.40 11.71 7.91
N LEU A 281 13.42 12.40 6.77
CA LEU A 281 12.62 12.04 5.61
C LEU A 281 13.36 10.96 4.81
N VAL A 282 12.68 9.87 4.55
CA VAL A 282 13.14 8.80 3.67
C VAL A 282 12.33 8.84 2.39
N ARG A 283 12.99 9.06 1.27
CA ARG A 283 12.35 9.14 -0.04
C ARG A 283 12.73 7.98 -0.92
N GLY A 284 11.74 7.34 -1.53
CA GLY A 284 11.92 6.32 -2.56
C GLY A 284 11.98 6.94 -3.96
N SER A 285 12.59 6.23 -4.90
CA SER A 285 12.69 6.61 -6.31
C SER A 285 11.33 6.69 -7.02
N ASP A 286 10.28 6.07 -6.46
CA ASP A 286 8.89 6.14 -6.94
C ASP A 286 8.14 7.41 -6.47
N GLY A 287 8.85 8.29 -5.74
CA GLY A 287 8.29 9.50 -5.13
C GLY A 287 7.52 9.25 -3.83
N TYR A 288 7.46 7.99 -3.35
CA TYR A 288 6.97 7.73 -2.01
C TYR A 288 7.95 8.28 -0.98
N ALA A 289 7.44 8.96 0.04
CA ALA A 289 8.25 9.45 1.13
C ALA A 289 7.57 9.21 2.46
N PHE A 290 8.36 8.97 3.50
CA PHE A 290 7.89 8.88 4.86
C PHE A 290 8.94 9.45 5.81
N PHE A 291 8.53 9.98 6.95
CA PHE A 291 9.48 10.48 7.94
C PHE A 291 9.48 9.63 9.19
N ILE A 292 10.63 9.64 9.84
CA ILE A 292 10.98 8.90 11.06
C ILE A 292 11.54 9.95 12.02
N SER A 293 11.19 9.88 13.31
CA SER A 293 11.80 10.77 14.29
C SER A 293 13.30 10.51 14.43
N MET A 294 14.04 11.56 14.71
CA MET A 294 15.47 11.41 15.02
C MET A 294 15.67 10.61 16.31
N ASP A 295 14.70 10.63 17.25
CA ASP A 295 14.72 9.75 18.43
C ASP A 295 14.61 8.29 18.05
N GLU A 296 13.70 7.91 17.11
CA GLU A 296 13.68 6.54 16.59
C GLU A 296 14.99 6.15 15.92
N VAL A 297 15.60 7.04 15.13
CA VAL A 297 16.89 6.77 14.49
C VAL A 297 17.98 6.49 15.52
N HIS A 298 18.00 7.23 16.65
CA HIS A 298 19.00 7.04 17.71
C HIS A 298 18.76 5.79 18.54
N ASP A 299 17.49 5.49 18.85
CA ASP A 299 17.10 4.40 19.75
C ASP A 299 16.95 3.05 19.05
N ASN A 300 16.78 3.05 17.72
CA ASN A 300 16.51 1.84 16.94
C ASN A 300 17.73 1.41 16.13
N SER A 301 18.61 0.65 16.75
CA SER A 301 19.77 0.06 16.05
C SER A 301 19.40 -0.95 14.94
N GLY A 302 18.14 -1.37 14.89
CA GLY A 302 17.58 -2.23 13.83
C GLY A 302 17.06 -1.48 12.61
N LEU A 303 17.13 -0.14 12.59
CA LEU A 303 16.80 0.66 11.43
C LEU A 303 17.94 0.61 10.42
N LEU A 304 17.75 -0.13 9.32
CA LEU A 304 18.81 -0.44 8.37
C LEU A 304 18.49 0.03 6.97
N LEU A 305 19.51 0.49 6.26
CA LEU A 305 19.51 0.61 4.81
C LEU A 305 19.98 -0.73 4.22
N SER A 306 19.04 -1.56 3.78
CA SER A 306 19.26 -2.94 3.34
C SER A 306 19.49 -3.00 1.84
N PRO A 307 20.63 -3.54 1.36
CA PRO A 307 20.89 -3.68 -0.07
C PRO A 307 19.99 -4.76 -0.68
N GLN A 308 19.54 -4.51 -1.90
CA GLN A 308 18.77 -5.43 -2.73
C GLN A 308 19.48 -5.60 -4.07
N GLY A 309 19.72 -6.82 -4.50
CA GLY A 309 20.48 -7.13 -5.70
C GLY A 309 21.97 -7.38 -5.43
N GLU A 310 22.75 -7.60 -6.47
CA GLU A 310 24.20 -7.87 -6.43
C GLU A 310 24.95 -7.04 -7.48
N GLY A 311 26.21 -6.72 -7.19
CA GLY A 311 27.10 -5.99 -8.12
C GLY A 311 26.59 -4.59 -8.45
N ASP A 312 26.62 -4.22 -9.72
CA ASP A 312 26.14 -2.92 -10.20
C ASP A 312 24.61 -2.76 -10.13
N ASP A 313 23.93 -3.85 -9.75
CA ASP A 313 22.48 -3.93 -9.67
C ASP A 313 21.94 -3.72 -8.23
N ILE A 314 22.72 -3.11 -7.34
CA ILE A 314 22.33 -2.82 -5.96
C ILE A 314 21.37 -1.63 -5.93
N ALA A 315 20.24 -1.81 -5.22
CA ALA A 315 19.37 -0.73 -4.74
C ALA A 315 19.19 -0.90 -3.23
N TYR A 316 18.65 0.11 -2.56
CA TYR A 316 18.52 0.09 -1.12
C TYR A 316 17.07 0.22 -0.68
N ASN A 317 16.68 -0.57 0.32
CA ASN A 317 15.40 -0.44 1.00
C ASN A 317 15.63 -0.05 2.45
N LEU A 318 14.77 0.81 3.00
CA LEU A 318 14.74 1.04 4.44
C LEU A 318 13.95 -0.08 5.11
N VAL A 319 14.53 -0.69 6.15
CA VAL A 319 13.94 -1.78 6.93
C VAL A 319 14.10 -1.52 8.42
N GLY A 320 13.25 -2.16 9.23
CA GLY A 320 13.37 -2.10 10.68
C GLY A 320 12.68 -0.91 11.36
N ALA A 321 12.05 -0.01 10.62
CA ALA A 321 11.26 1.06 11.22
C ALA A 321 10.07 0.51 12.01
N LYS A 322 9.71 1.15 13.14
CA LYS A 322 8.55 0.79 13.97
C LYS A 322 7.24 0.91 13.21
N ASN A 323 7.12 1.93 12.36
CA ASN A 323 5.97 2.09 11.48
C ASN A 323 6.20 1.36 10.14
N SER A 324 5.33 0.42 9.78
CA SER A 324 5.44 -0.32 8.52
C SER A 324 5.35 0.57 7.27
N LYS A 325 4.74 1.75 7.36
CA LYS A 325 4.69 2.74 6.28
C LYS A 325 6.06 3.38 6.02
N ALA A 326 6.94 3.38 7.01
CA ALA A 326 8.31 3.87 6.90
C ALA A 326 9.27 2.89 6.22
N TRP A 327 8.84 1.67 5.92
CA TRP A 327 9.63 0.70 5.14
C TRP A 327 9.61 1.09 3.66
N VAL A 328 10.51 2.00 3.31
CA VAL A 328 10.59 2.58 1.97
C VAL A 328 11.44 1.70 1.07
N ARG A 329 10.95 1.44 -0.14
CA ARG A 329 11.66 0.69 -1.18
C ARG A 329 12.42 1.64 -2.09
N GLY A 330 13.54 1.14 -2.64
CA GLY A 330 14.31 1.90 -3.62
C GLY A 330 14.67 3.28 -3.10
N VAL A 331 15.20 3.36 -1.88
CA VAL A 331 15.55 4.63 -1.24
C VAL A 331 16.51 5.41 -2.15
N SER A 332 16.13 6.63 -2.47
CA SER A 332 16.96 7.57 -3.23
C SER A 332 17.58 8.64 -2.34
N GLU A 333 16.88 9.01 -1.25
CA GLU A 333 17.33 10.11 -0.39
C GLU A 333 17.00 9.83 1.07
N LEU A 334 17.92 10.22 1.95
CA LEU A 334 17.77 10.38 3.40
C LEU A 334 17.99 11.86 3.71
N VAL A 335 16.91 12.58 3.98
CA VAL A 335 16.96 14.03 4.20
C VAL A 335 16.72 14.33 5.68
N VAL A 336 17.74 14.82 6.36
CA VAL A 336 17.62 15.29 7.75
C VAL A 336 16.90 16.63 7.75
N VAL A 337 15.89 16.77 8.59
CA VAL A 337 15.03 17.95 8.64
C VAL A 337 15.16 18.61 10.03
N GLY A 338 15.22 19.93 10.04
CA GLY A 338 15.20 20.73 11.26
C GLY A 338 13.83 20.68 11.96
N SER A 339 13.59 21.58 12.89
CA SER A 339 12.30 21.64 13.61
C SER A 339 11.13 21.82 12.63
N ALA A 340 10.23 20.84 12.63
CA ALA A 340 9.05 20.78 11.77
C ALA A 340 7.78 21.05 12.59
N THR A 341 7.71 22.16 13.32
CA THR A 341 6.57 22.48 14.17
C THR A 341 5.71 23.60 13.61
N LEU A 342 4.40 23.47 13.80
CA LEU A 342 3.41 24.47 13.44
C LEU A 342 2.65 24.93 14.69
N GLU A 343 2.54 26.24 14.88
CA GLU A 343 1.76 26.81 15.98
C GLU A 343 0.27 26.57 15.74
N VAL A 344 -0.38 25.92 16.71
CA VAL A 344 -1.83 25.78 16.78
C VAL A 344 -2.28 26.41 18.09
N SER A 345 -3.03 27.51 18.01
CA SER A 345 -3.33 28.39 19.16
C SER A 345 -4.78 28.91 19.11
N GLY A 346 -5.16 29.73 20.08
CA GLY A 346 -6.46 30.35 20.17
C GLY A 346 -7.34 29.73 21.27
N ALA A 347 -8.65 29.54 20.98
CA ALA A 347 -9.64 29.03 21.93
C ALA A 347 -9.50 27.49 22.11
N LEU A 348 -8.41 27.06 22.74
CA LEU A 348 -8.02 25.68 22.99
C LEU A 348 -7.62 25.47 24.44
N ASP A 349 -8.05 24.36 25.07
CA ASP A 349 -7.64 24.04 26.45
C ASP A 349 -6.18 23.56 26.50
N LYS A 350 -5.70 22.92 25.40
CA LYS A 350 -4.35 22.38 25.26
C LYS A 350 -3.66 22.92 24.00
N PRO A 351 -3.28 24.21 23.95
CA PRO A 351 -2.51 24.71 22.81
C PRO A 351 -1.14 24.05 22.78
N VAL A 352 -0.81 23.41 21.67
CA VAL A 352 0.45 22.67 21.47
C VAL A 352 1.06 23.05 20.13
N LEU A 353 2.37 23.00 20.03
CA LEU A 353 3.02 22.99 18.73
C LEU A 353 2.69 21.66 18.03
N TYR A 354 2.09 21.74 16.84
CA TYR A 354 1.89 20.55 16.01
C TYR A 354 3.26 20.07 15.54
N ASP A 355 3.61 18.84 15.89
CA ASP A 355 4.77 18.11 15.38
C ASP A 355 4.27 16.93 14.54
N PRO A 356 4.67 16.83 13.27
CA PRO A 356 4.28 15.69 12.42
C PRO A 356 4.63 14.32 13.01
N ASP A 357 5.69 14.21 13.81
CA ASP A 357 6.12 12.95 14.41
C ASP A 357 5.06 12.35 15.35
N ASP A 358 4.41 13.18 16.14
CA ASP A 358 3.34 12.76 17.06
C ASP A 358 2.15 12.12 16.31
N TRP A 359 2.02 12.37 15.02
CA TRP A 359 0.87 12.00 14.19
C TRP A 359 1.19 11.00 13.08
N GLN A 360 2.41 10.46 13.01
CA GLN A 360 2.85 9.60 11.91
C GLN A 360 1.95 8.40 11.63
N PHE A 361 1.28 7.83 12.65
CA PHE A 361 0.37 6.70 12.50
C PHE A 361 -0.99 7.07 11.92
N GLN A 362 -1.39 8.35 12.01
CA GLN A 362 -2.64 8.89 11.49
C GLN A 362 -2.50 9.53 10.11
N MET A 363 -1.28 9.57 9.58
CA MET A 363 -1.02 10.16 8.27
C MET A 363 -1.43 9.26 7.12
N ASP A 364 -2.03 9.90 6.11
CA ASP A 364 -2.23 9.31 4.80
C ASP A 364 -1.62 10.18 3.73
N SER A 365 -1.38 9.60 2.55
CA SER A 365 -0.72 10.31 1.46
C SER A 365 -1.66 10.55 0.28
N THR A 366 -1.55 11.74 -0.31
CA THR A 366 -2.16 12.05 -1.60
C THR A 366 -1.20 12.84 -2.48
N ARG A 367 -1.56 13.02 -3.76
CA ARG A 367 -0.80 13.88 -4.67
C ARG A 367 -1.36 15.29 -4.63
N LEU A 368 -0.49 16.26 -4.34
CA LEU A 368 -0.79 17.67 -4.40
C LEU A 368 0.10 18.35 -5.43
N ASP A 369 -0.46 19.29 -6.17
CA ASP A 369 0.30 20.21 -7.01
C ASP A 369 0.39 21.55 -6.29
N LEU A 370 1.60 21.88 -5.83
CA LEU A 370 1.91 23.12 -5.12
C LEU A 370 2.60 24.16 -6.02
N GLY A 371 2.60 23.91 -7.35
CA GLY A 371 3.14 24.81 -8.37
C GLY A 371 4.37 24.26 -9.09
N ASP A 372 4.88 23.11 -8.67
CA ASP A 372 6.05 22.40 -9.25
C ASP A 372 5.67 21.02 -9.84
N GLY A 373 4.37 20.78 -9.99
CA GLY A 373 3.79 19.53 -10.45
C GLY A 373 3.27 18.65 -9.30
N PRO A 374 2.57 17.54 -9.65
CA PRO A 374 1.94 16.69 -8.64
C PRO A 374 2.96 15.78 -7.94
N HIS A 375 3.28 16.10 -6.71
CA HIS A 375 4.10 15.28 -5.81
C HIS A 375 3.26 14.62 -4.71
N LYS A 376 3.76 13.53 -4.15
CA LYS A 376 3.08 12.77 -3.09
C LYS A 376 3.50 13.31 -1.73
N TYR A 377 2.53 13.80 -0.95
CA TYR A 377 2.73 14.33 0.39
C TYR A 377 1.89 13.56 1.40
N GLN A 378 2.27 13.65 2.67
CA GLN A 378 1.58 13.04 3.78
C GLN A 378 0.91 14.08 4.64
N GLY A 379 -0.33 13.79 5.08
CA GLY A 379 -1.10 14.70 5.89
C GLY A 379 -2.00 14.00 6.89
N VAL A 380 -2.26 14.71 7.98
CA VAL A 380 -3.11 14.32 9.09
C VAL A 380 -4.46 15.06 8.97
N PRO A 381 -5.61 14.44 9.27
CA PRO A 381 -6.87 15.16 9.35
C PRO A 381 -6.78 16.33 10.34
N LEU A 382 -6.99 17.56 9.87
CA LEU A 382 -6.89 18.75 10.73
C LEU A 382 -7.90 18.68 11.89
N GLY A 383 -9.08 18.14 11.64
CA GLY A 383 -10.10 17.96 12.67
C GLY A 383 -9.64 17.05 13.82
N LEU A 384 -8.84 16.02 13.53
CA LEU A 384 -8.29 15.12 14.54
C LEU A 384 -7.27 15.84 15.42
N VAL A 385 -6.39 16.65 14.80
CA VAL A 385 -5.40 17.48 15.51
C VAL A 385 -6.10 18.45 16.46
N LEU A 386 -7.13 19.16 15.96
CA LEU A 386 -7.87 20.12 16.78
C LEU A 386 -8.64 19.45 17.91
N GLN A 387 -9.27 18.29 17.69
CA GLN A 387 -9.97 17.54 18.73
C GLN A 387 -9.04 17.13 19.88
N ALA A 388 -7.80 16.73 19.59
CA ALA A 388 -6.81 16.39 20.61
C ALA A 388 -6.38 17.61 21.45
N MET A 389 -6.53 18.82 20.90
CA MET A 389 -6.21 20.07 21.58
C MET A 389 -7.41 20.67 22.37
N GLU A 390 -8.54 19.98 22.40
CA GLU A 390 -9.74 20.29 23.18
C GLU A 390 -10.25 21.74 22.92
N PRO A 391 -10.91 22.02 21.78
CA PRO A 391 -11.46 23.36 21.53
C PRO A 391 -12.51 23.76 22.55
N HIS A 392 -12.49 25.04 22.99
CA HIS A 392 -13.49 25.56 23.89
C HIS A 392 -14.91 25.42 23.32
N ALA A 393 -15.90 25.19 24.16
CA ALA A 393 -17.29 25.00 23.75
C ALA A 393 -17.90 26.19 22.96
N GLY A 394 -17.31 27.39 23.06
CA GLY A 394 -17.72 28.56 22.31
C GLY A 394 -16.97 28.80 20.99
N ALA A 395 -15.98 27.98 20.68
CA ALA A 395 -15.20 28.14 19.48
C ALA A 395 -16.05 27.75 18.23
N THR A 396 -16.01 28.59 17.20
CA THR A 396 -16.84 28.40 15.99
C THR A 396 -16.05 28.38 14.71
N THR A 397 -14.84 28.90 14.71
CA THR A 397 -14.07 29.15 13.48
C THR A 397 -12.62 28.70 13.64
N VAL A 398 -12.06 28.16 12.57
CA VAL A 398 -10.62 27.88 12.42
C VAL A 398 -10.07 28.85 11.38
N VAL A 399 -9.08 29.63 11.75
CA VAL A 399 -8.36 30.55 10.88
C VAL A 399 -6.98 29.96 10.57
N VAL A 400 -6.75 29.63 9.33
CA VAL A 400 -5.48 29.10 8.84
C VAL A 400 -4.69 30.25 8.23
N HIS A 401 -3.64 30.67 8.94
CA HIS A 401 -2.76 31.74 8.50
C HIS A 401 -1.77 31.22 7.47
N THR A 402 -1.56 32.01 6.43
CA THR A 402 -0.65 31.71 5.31
C THR A 402 0.31 32.87 5.11
N GLY A 403 1.23 32.75 4.15
CA GLY A 403 2.04 33.90 3.72
C GLY A 403 1.25 34.99 2.96
N GLY A 404 -0.06 34.78 2.75
CA GLY A 404 -1.00 35.69 2.08
C GLY A 404 -2.29 35.88 2.89
N GLU A 405 -3.44 35.86 2.20
CA GLU A 405 -4.73 35.94 2.88
C GLU A 405 -5.03 34.69 3.71
N PRO A 406 -5.52 34.84 4.97
CA PRO A 406 -5.87 33.70 5.79
C PRO A 406 -7.15 33.01 5.28
N VAL A 407 -7.19 31.68 5.43
CA VAL A 407 -8.37 30.87 5.12
C VAL A 407 -9.18 30.66 6.41
N SER A 408 -10.45 31.02 6.41
CA SER A 408 -11.36 30.84 7.54
C SER A 408 -12.36 29.73 7.24
N LEU A 409 -12.48 28.77 8.12
CA LEU A 409 -13.36 27.61 7.99
C LEU A 409 -14.22 27.43 9.25
N PRO A 410 -15.47 26.99 9.16
CA PRO A 410 -16.26 26.63 10.33
C PRO A 410 -15.61 25.47 11.09
N LEU A 411 -15.42 25.58 12.40
CA LEU A 411 -14.82 24.53 13.23
C LEU A 411 -15.58 23.19 13.09
N ALA A 412 -16.90 23.23 13.06
CA ALA A 412 -17.73 22.04 12.92
C ALA A 412 -17.49 21.31 11.58
N GLU A 413 -17.24 22.06 10.50
CA GLU A 413 -16.88 21.49 9.19
C GLU A 413 -15.48 20.85 9.26
N VAL A 414 -14.49 21.55 9.78
CA VAL A 414 -13.12 21.04 9.92
C VAL A 414 -13.07 19.76 10.75
N VAL A 415 -13.83 19.71 11.85
CA VAL A 415 -13.87 18.54 12.75
C VAL A 415 -14.55 17.34 12.09
N SER A 416 -15.57 17.57 11.26
CA SER A 416 -16.32 16.50 10.58
C SER A 416 -15.68 16.02 9.28
N ASP A 417 -14.86 16.85 8.64
CA ASP A 417 -14.23 16.57 7.34
C ASP A 417 -12.92 15.80 7.53
N LYS A 418 -12.98 14.48 7.34
CA LYS A 418 -11.80 13.60 7.42
C LYS A 418 -10.85 13.74 6.24
N ASP A 419 -11.32 14.33 5.14
CA ASP A 419 -10.53 14.51 3.93
C ASP A 419 -9.74 15.82 3.96
N LEU A 420 -10.11 16.77 4.83
CA LEU A 420 -9.37 17.99 5.03
C LEU A 420 -8.16 17.76 5.94
N ARG A 421 -6.96 17.89 5.38
CA ARG A 421 -5.72 17.49 6.03
C ARG A 421 -4.66 18.57 6.03
N LEU A 422 -3.88 18.57 7.09
CA LEU A 422 -2.64 19.34 7.21
C LEU A 422 -1.50 18.47 6.68
N PHE A 423 -0.96 18.82 5.52
CA PHE A 423 0.14 18.12 4.86
C PHE A 423 1.48 18.71 5.26
N THR A 424 2.45 17.85 5.51
CA THR A 424 3.84 18.22 5.77
C THR A 424 4.60 18.23 4.45
N ILE A 425 5.14 19.37 4.10
CA ILE A 425 5.90 19.61 2.86
C ILE A 425 7.36 19.79 3.26
N ILE A 426 8.19 18.85 2.88
CA ILE A 426 9.62 18.85 3.20
C ILE A 426 10.38 19.31 1.97
N GLY A 427 11.02 20.48 2.07
CA GLY A 427 11.96 21.00 1.09
C GLY A 427 13.37 20.41 1.25
N GLU A 428 14.36 21.04 0.65
CA GLU A 428 15.76 20.59 0.78
C GLU A 428 16.32 20.74 2.19
N SER A 429 15.87 21.77 2.94
CA SER A 429 16.34 22.06 4.29
C SER A 429 15.27 22.65 5.23
N ASP A 430 14.07 22.84 4.74
CA ASP A 430 12.97 23.45 5.48
C ASP A 430 11.72 22.57 5.45
N VAL A 431 10.83 22.80 6.42
CA VAL A 431 9.50 22.19 6.47
C VAL A 431 8.46 23.27 6.40
N THR A 432 7.53 23.10 5.50
CA THR A 432 6.34 23.93 5.37
C THR A 432 5.09 23.06 5.49
N PHE A 433 3.95 23.69 5.69
CA PHE A 433 2.68 22.98 5.82
C PHE A 433 1.71 23.46 4.76
N ALA A 434 0.87 22.56 4.26
CA ALA A 434 -0.22 22.91 3.35
C ALA A 434 -1.54 22.35 3.88
N LEU A 435 -2.62 23.07 3.70
CA LEU A 435 -3.98 22.61 3.96
C LEU A 435 -4.61 22.22 2.63
N ALA A 436 -4.97 20.94 2.51
CA ALA A 436 -5.58 20.41 1.29
C ALA A 436 -6.55 19.26 1.61
N ARG A 437 -7.34 18.87 0.61
CA ARG A 437 -8.21 17.69 0.67
C ARG A 437 -7.53 16.47 0.02
N MET A 438 -8.00 15.29 0.35
CA MET A 438 -7.48 14.03 -0.19
C MET A 438 -7.72 13.87 -1.72
N ASP A 439 -8.63 14.64 -2.31
CA ASP A 439 -8.84 14.72 -3.76
C ASP A 439 -7.79 15.58 -4.50
N GLY A 440 -6.88 16.21 -3.76
CA GLY A 440 -5.83 17.07 -4.30
C GLY A 440 -6.17 18.56 -4.32
N GLN A 441 -7.35 18.98 -3.86
CA GLN A 441 -7.71 20.39 -3.77
C GLN A 441 -6.90 21.09 -2.67
N VAL A 442 -6.01 21.99 -3.06
CA VAL A 442 -5.21 22.81 -2.14
C VAL A 442 -6.00 24.06 -1.71
N LEU A 443 -6.20 24.22 -0.40
CA LEU A 443 -6.86 25.38 0.20
C LEU A 443 -5.84 26.44 0.64
N ALA A 444 -4.68 25.99 1.16
CA ALA A 444 -3.58 26.86 1.56
C ALA A 444 -2.24 26.16 1.32
N ALA A 445 -1.40 26.70 0.44
CA ALA A 445 -0.13 26.08 0.05
C ALA A 445 1.01 26.30 1.07
N ARG A 446 0.93 27.32 1.92
CA ARG A 446 1.92 27.64 2.95
C ARG A 446 1.21 28.07 4.23
N VAL A 447 1.01 27.12 5.13
CA VAL A 447 0.40 27.36 6.44
C VAL A 447 1.50 27.77 7.41
N THR A 448 1.32 28.89 8.10
CA THR A 448 2.26 29.41 9.09
C THR A 448 1.75 29.28 10.52
N ARG A 449 0.43 29.26 10.72
CA ARG A 449 -0.23 29.09 12.00
C ARG A 449 -1.68 28.65 11.79
N VAL A 450 -2.22 27.89 12.73
CA VAL A 450 -3.65 27.58 12.84
C VAL A 450 -4.19 28.20 14.11
N GLU A 451 -5.27 28.99 14.02
CA GLU A 451 -5.88 29.67 15.16
C GLU A 451 -7.36 29.28 15.29
N VAL A 452 -7.78 28.83 16.44
CA VAL A 452 -9.18 28.53 16.77
C VAL A 452 -9.83 29.71 17.45
N ARG A 453 -10.99 30.18 16.98
CA ARG A 453 -11.73 31.33 17.49
C ARG A 453 -13.18 31.00 17.85
#